data_2eadd0e71fd928972c0a090e2ba6dc26
#
_entry.id   2eadd0e71fd928972c0a090e2ba6dc26
#
_cell.length_a   1.000
_cell.length_b   1.000
_cell.length_c   1.000
_cell.angle_alpha   90.00
_cell.angle_beta   90.00
_cell.angle_gamma   90.00
#
_symmetry.space_group_name_H-M   'P 1'
#
loop_
_entity.id
_entity.type
_entity.pdbx_description
1 polymer ?
#
loop_
_entity_poly.entity_id
_entity_poly.type
_entity_poly.pdbx_seq_one_letter_code
_entity_poly.pdbx_strand_id
1 'polypeptide(L)'
;MEINSVSAVYFSPGGSTKVVAKAVASALGECTERDFTSRAASLSFGEGEAAVFAAPVFGGRIPGVFADFLGAVSGNGAPAVVLAVYGNRAYEDALLELADAVRARGFRVVAAGAFIARHSMVTGLAAGRPDAADRA
;
A
#
# COMPACT_ATOMS: atom_id res chain seq x y z
N MET A 1 11.93 9.42 -15.60
CA MET A 1 10.63 10.04 -15.36
C MET A 1 10.57 10.61 -13.96
N GLU A 2 10.01 11.78 -13.85
CA GLU A 2 9.94 12.45 -12.58
C GLU A 2 8.56 12.26 -11.97
N ILE A 3 8.52 11.90 -10.68
CA ILE A 3 7.25 11.68 -9.99
C ILE A 3 6.79 13.00 -9.37
N ASN A 4 5.60 13.44 -9.75
CA ASN A 4 5.04 14.70 -9.27
C ASN A 4 4.06 14.48 -8.12
N SER A 5 3.32 13.37 -8.15
CA SER A 5 2.35 13.08 -7.12
C SER A 5 2.27 11.58 -6.87
N VAL A 6 1.89 11.23 -5.65
CA VAL A 6 1.80 9.83 -5.24
C VAL A 6 0.44 9.64 -4.58
N SER A 7 -0.30 8.63 -5.03
CA SER A 7 -1.56 8.26 -4.40
C SER A 7 -1.32 7.11 -3.44
N ALA A 8 -1.76 7.27 -2.20
CA ALA A 8 -1.72 6.21 -1.20
C ALA A 8 -3.08 5.52 -1.21
N VAL A 9 -3.14 4.34 -1.82
CA VAL A 9 -4.37 3.56 -1.96
C VAL A 9 -4.33 2.45 -0.92
N TYR A 10 -5.25 2.48 0.03
CA TYR A 10 -5.14 1.55 1.15
C TYR A 10 -6.50 1.04 1.62
N PHE A 11 -6.45 -0.12 2.27
CA PHE A 11 -7.57 -0.72 2.97
C PHE A 11 -7.14 -0.81 4.44
N SER A 12 -7.80 -0.03 5.32
CA SER A 12 -7.29 0.12 6.68
C SER A 12 -8.40 0.22 7.72
N PRO A 13 -9.12 -0.90 7.96
CA PRO A 13 -10.18 -0.87 8.96
C PRO A 13 -9.68 -0.55 10.36
N GLY A 14 -8.44 -0.94 10.69
CA GLY A 14 -7.88 -0.69 12.01
C GLY A 14 -6.98 0.52 12.11
N GLY A 15 -6.64 1.16 10.99
CA GLY A 15 -5.82 2.35 11.00
C GLY A 15 -4.33 2.14 10.76
N SER A 16 -3.80 0.94 11.02
CA SER A 16 -2.37 0.71 10.90
C SER A 16 -1.88 0.77 9.46
N THR A 17 -2.64 0.19 8.55
CA THR A 17 -2.27 0.17 7.14
C THR A 17 -2.23 1.59 6.58
N LYS A 18 -3.17 2.43 6.99
CA LYS A 18 -3.20 3.82 6.57
C LYS A 18 -1.93 4.56 6.98
N VAL A 19 -1.48 4.35 8.22
CA VAL A 19 -0.28 5.01 8.72
C VAL A 19 0.94 4.64 7.87
N VAL A 20 1.08 3.35 7.58
CA VAL A 20 2.21 2.88 6.78
C VAL A 20 2.13 3.42 5.36
N ALA A 21 0.95 3.37 4.75
CA ALA A 21 0.77 3.84 3.38
C ALA A 21 1.13 5.30 3.24
N LYS A 22 0.66 6.12 4.18
CA LYS A 22 0.92 7.55 4.13
C LYS A 22 2.39 7.87 4.36
N ALA A 23 3.02 7.15 5.29
CA ALA A 23 4.44 7.39 5.56
C ALA A 23 5.29 7.13 4.34
N VAL A 24 5.04 6.01 3.65
CA VAL A 24 5.82 5.67 2.47
C VAL A 24 5.50 6.62 1.33
N ALA A 25 4.22 6.89 1.10
CA ALA A 25 3.84 7.76 -0.02
C ALA A 25 4.39 9.17 0.16
N SER A 26 4.34 9.70 1.39
CA SER A 26 4.84 11.05 1.66
C SER A 26 6.34 11.15 1.48
N ALA A 27 7.07 10.06 1.68
CA ALA A 27 8.50 10.04 1.45
C ALA A 27 8.84 10.06 -0.03
N LEU A 28 7.92 9.67 -0.89
CA LEU A 28 8.16 9.58 -2.32
C LEU A 28 7.73 10.83 -3.08
N GLY A 29 6.79 11.59 -2.54
CA GLY A 29 6.32 12.78 -3.22
C GLY A 29 5.10 13.36 -2.56
N GLU A 30 4.45 14.28 -3.24
CA GLU A 30 3.23 14.87 -2.72
C GLU A 30 2.13 13.82 -2.69
N CYS A 31 1.58 13.56 -1.50
CA CYS A 31 0.71 12.43 -1.26
C CYS A 31 -0.76 12.82 -1.30
N THR A 32 -1.55 12.05 -2.03
CA THR A 32 -3.00 12.12 -2.01
C THR A 32 -3.50 10.79 -1.45
N GLU A 33 -4.39 10.84 -0.47
CA GLU A 33 -4.94 9.63 0.13
C GLU A 33 -6.13 9.12 -0.65
N ARG A 34 -6.15 7.80 -0.88
CA ARG A 34 -7.28 7.13 -1.52
C ARG A 34 -7.70 5.99 -0.59
N ASP A 35 -8.66 6.26 0.27
CA ASP A 35 -9.11 5.30 1.28
C ASP A 35 -10.12 4.34 0.65
N PHE A 36 -9.67 3.12 0.42
CA PHE A 36 -10.51 2.07 -0.17
C PHE A 36 -11.05 1.11 0.90
N THR A 37 -11.16 1.57 2.14
CA THR A 37 -11.62 0.69 3.22
C THR A 37 -13.08 0.30 3.05
N SER A 38 -13.93 1.26 2.68
CA SER A 38 -15.36 1.00 2.56
C SER A 38 -15.84 0.90 1.13
N ARG A 39 -15.12 1.51 0.20
CA ARG A 39 -15.53 1.51 -1.20
C ARG A 39 -14.36 1.91 -2.07
N ALA A 40 -14.48 1.59 -3.35
CA ALA A 40 -13.49 1.97 -4.34
C ALA A 40 -13.84 3.32 -4.96
N ALA A 41 -12.86 3.91 -5.60
CA ALA A 41 -13.07 5.05 -6.47
C ALA A 41 -12.42 4.75 -7.81
N SER A 42 -12.98 5.27 -8.88
CA SER A 42 -12.38 5.14 -10.20
C SER A 42 -11.15 6.00 -10.26
N LEU A 43 -10.01 5.40 -10.48
CA LEU A 43 -8.74 6.11 -10.58
C LEU A 43 -8.04 5.74 -11.87
N SER A 44 -7.50 6.73 -12.55
CA SER A 44 -6.71 6.51 -13.74
C SER A 44 -5.43 7.30 -13.59
N PHE A 45 -4.30 6.64 -13.74
CA PHE A 45 -3.00 7.25 -13.51
C PHE A 45 -2.41 7.75 -14.81
N GLY A 46 -1.71 8.86 -14.73
CA GLY A 46 -1.06 9.46 -15.88
C GLY A 46 0.42 9.65 -15.63
N GLU A 47 1.04 10.37 -16.55
CA GLU A 47 2.47 10.62 -16.48
C GLU A 47 2.81 11.42 -15.24
N GLY A 48 3.91 11.07 -14.57
CA GLY A 48 4.32 11.77 -13.37
C GLY A 48 3.62 11.29 -12.11
N GLU A 49 2.71 10.35 -12.20
CA GLU A 49 1.97 9.83 -11.06
C GLU A 49 2.47 8.45 -10.67
N ALA A 50 2.47 8.19 -9.38
CA ALA A 50 2.83 6.89 -8.83
C ALA A 50 1.83 6.52 -7.75
N ALA A 51 1.82 5.24 -7.37
CA ALA A 51 0.90 4.75 -6.37
C ALA A 51 1.63 3.95 -5.31
N VAL A 52 1.12 4.02 -4.08
CA VAL A 52 1.52 3.14 -3.00
C VAL A 52 0.26 2.38 -2.60
N PHE A 53 0.28 1.06 -2.79
CA PHE A 53 -0.85 0.21 -2.41
C PHE A 53 -0.51 -0.50 -1.11
N ALA A 54 -1.38 -0.40 -0.12
CA ALA A 54 -1.14 -1.02 1.17
C ALA A 54 -2.37 -1.78 1.63
N ALA A 55 -2.15 -2.99 2.12
CA ALA A 55 -3.23 -3.84 2.60
C ALA A 55 -2.79 -4.60 3.84
N PRO A 56 -3.72 -4.86 4.77
CA PRO A 56 -3.42 -5.75 5.89
C PRO A 56 -3.42 -7.19 5.41
N VAL A 57 -2.82 -8.06 6.21
CA VAL A 57 -2.78 -9.49 5.93
C VAL A 57 -3.79 -10.18 6.83
N PHE A 58 -4.78 -10.81 6.26
CA PHE A 58 -5.81 -11.56 6.97
C PHE A 58 -5.70 -13.01 6.56
N GLY A 59 -5.33 -13.89 7.50
CA GLY A 59 -5.19 -15.30 7.20
C GLY A 59 -4.18 -15.59 6.10
N GLY A 60 -3.13 -14.80 6.03
CA GLY A 60 -2.10 -14.98 5.01
C GLY A 60 -2.41 -14.37 3.66
N ARG A 61 -3.55 -13.70 3.52
CA ARG A 61 -4.03 -13.15 2.24
C ARG A 61 -4.39 -11.69 2.40
N ILE A 62 -4.42 -10.96 1.29
CA ILE A 62 -5.01 -9.63 1.33
C ILE A 62 -6.54 -9.78 1.40
N PRO A 63 -7.24 -8.77 1.95
CA PRO A 63 -8.70 -8.84 1.99
C PRO A 63 -9.29 -8.93 0.59
N GLY A 64 -10.21 -9.88 0.39
CA GLY A 64 -10.81 -10.08 -0.92
C GLY A 64 -11.57 -8.86 -1.41
N VAL A 65 -12.18 -8.11 -0.49
CA VAL A 65 -12.92 -6.91 -0.87
C VAL A 65 -11.98 -5.85 -1.43
N PHE A 66 -10.76 -5.75 -0.88
CA PHE A 66 -9.78 -4.80 -1.42
C PHE A 66 -9.34 -5.23 -2.81
N ALA A 67 -9.10 -6.52 -3.00
CA ALA A 67 -8.76 -7.02 -4.33
C ALA A 67 -9.84 -6.66 -5.34
N ASP A 68 -11.11 -6.79 -4.96
CA ASP A 68 -12.21 -6.41 -5.83
C ASP A 68 -12.23 -4.92 -6.11
N PHE A 69 -11.96 -4.11 -5.09
CA PHE A 69 -11.97 -2.66 -5.26
C PHE A 69 -10.88 -2.18 -6.21
N LEU A 70 -9.77 -2.92 -6.30
CA LEU A 70 -8.70 -2.54 -7.22
C LEU A 70 -9.13 -2.62 -8.67
N GLY A 71 -10.23 -3.30 -8.96
CA GLY A 71 -10.77 -3.35 -10.32
C GLY A 71 -11.17 -1.98 -10.87
N ALA A 72 -11.35 -0.99 -10.00
CA ALA A 72 -11.73 0.36 -10.43
C ALA A 72 -10.51 1.22 -10.79
N VAL A 73 -9.31 0.69 -10.70
CA VAL A 73 -8.08 1.46 -10.86
C VAL A 73 -7.39 1.06 -12.16
N SER A 74 -6.93 2.05 -12.92
CA SER A 74 -6.15 1.84 -14.14
C SER A 74 -4.79 2.48 -13.98
N GLY A 75 -3.73 1.68 -14.10
CA GLY A 75 -2.38 2.16 -13.85
C GLY A 75 -1.70 2.81 -15.02
N ASN A 76 -2.00 2.36 -16.23
CA ASN A 76 -1.43 2.92 -17.46
C ASN A 76 0.10 2.95 -17.43
N GLY A 77 0.72 1.94 -16.84
CA GLY A 77 2.17 1.84 -16.77
C GLY A 77 2.82 2.60 -15.63
N ALA A 78 2.05 3.24 -14.76
CA ALA A 78 2.61 4.02 -13.67
C ALA A 78 3.38 3.14 -12.69
N PRO A 79 4.43 3.67 -12.05
CA PRO A 79 5.15 2.90 -11.03
C PRO A 79 4.33 2.76 -9.75
N ALA A 80 4.47 1.62 -9.10
CA ALA A 80 3.73 1.35 -7.88
C ALA A 80 4.62 0.63 -6.86
N VAL A 81 4.37 0.96 -5.60
CA VAL A 81 4.97 0.27 -4.45
C VAL A 81 3.85 -0.48 -3.76
N VAL A 82 4.09 -1.73 -3.37
CA VAL A 82 3.09 -2.53 -2.67
C VAL A 82 3.58 -2.85 -1.27
N LEU A 83 2.69 -2.71 -0.30
CA LEU A 83 3.01 -2.87 1.12
C LEU A 83 2.02 -3.80 1.78
N ALA A 84 2.53 -4.77 2.54
CA ALA A 84 1.70 -5.64 3.36
C ALA A 84 1.92 -5.28 4.82
N VAL A 85 0.83 -5.09 5.56
CA VAL A 85 0.90 -4.76 6.99
C VAL A 85 0.35 -5.97 7.74
N TYR A 86 1.18 -6.62 8.51
CA TYR A 86 0.86 -7.91 9.10
C TYR A 86 1.00 -7.89 10.62
N GLY A 87 0.26 -8.79 11.28
CA GLY A 87 0.34 -8.93 12.74
C GLY A 87 1.19 -10.10 13.18
N ASN A 88 1.50 -11.00 12.25
CA ASN A 88 2.36 -12.14 12.53
C ASN A 88 3.16 -12.44 11.26
N ARG A 89 3.77 -13.62 11.19
CA ARG A 89 4.75 -13.92 10.14
C ARG A 89 4.21 -14.25 8.78
N ALA A 90 2.94 -14.55 8.65
CA ALA A 90 2.41 -15.11 7.41
C ALA A 90 2.00 -14.01 6.45
N TYR A 91 2.98 -13.35 5.85
CA TYR A 91 2.67 -12.22 4.96
C TYR A 91 3.14 -12.42 3.52
N GLU A 92 4.00 -13.40 3.26
CA GLU A 92 4.68 -13.47 1.96
C GLU A 92 3.71 -13.69 0.81
N ASP A 93 2.75 -14.58 1.00
CA ASP A 93 1.76 -14.83 -0.04
C ASP A 93 0.86 -13.63 -0.27
N ALA A 94 0.54 -12.91 0.81
CA ALA A 94 -0.28 -11.71 0.69
C ALA A 94 0.43 -10.62 -0.09
N LEU A 95 1.73 -10.46 0.15
CA LEU A 95 2.49 -9.45 -0.57
C LEU A 95 2.56 -9.78 -2.05
N LEU A 96 2.79 -11.04 -2.38
CA LEU A 96 2.81 -11.48 -3.77
C LEU A 96 1.43 -11.31 -4.41
N GLU A 97 0.38 -11.67 -3.68
CA GLU A 97 -0.98 -11.51 -4.17
C GLU A 97 -1.29 -10.05 -4.49
N LEU A 98 -0.87 -9.14 -3.60
CA LEU A 98 -1.08 -7.71 -3.83
C LEU A 98 -0.31 -7.24 -5.05
N ALA A 99 0.94 -7.65 -5.18
CA ALA A 99 1.75 -7.27 -6.33
C ALA A 99 1.11 -7.74 -7.63
N ASP A 100 0.62 -8.98 -7.66
CA ASP A 100 -0.02 -9.52 -8.84
C ASP A 100 -1.31 -8.76 -9.17
N ALA A 101 -2.11 -8.44 -8.16
CA ALA A 101 -3.35 -7.70 -8.36
C ALA A 101 -3.07 -6.30 -8.92
N VAL A 102 -2.03 -5.66 -8.42
CA VAL A 102 -1.66 -4.31 -8.87
C VAL A 102 -1.12 -4.36 -10.30
N ARG A 103 -0.30 -5.36 -10.61
CA ARG A 103 0.18 -5.53 -11.98
C ARG A 103 -0.96 -5.75 -12.94
N ALA A 104 -1.97 -6.49 -12.53
CA ALA A 104 -3.14 -6.77 -13.37
C ALA A 104 -3.90 -5.48 -13.71
N ARG A 105 -3.73 -4.42 -12.93
CA ARG A 105 -4.37 -3.14 -13.22
C ARG A 105 -3.48 -2.22 -14.05
N GLY A 106 -2.36 -2.72 -14.56
CA GLY A 106 -1.53 -1.96 -15.47
C GLY A 106 -0.40 -1.18 -14.83
N PHE A 107 -0.10 -1.46 -13.56
CA PHE A 107 1.02 -0.80 -12.89
C PHE A 107 2.31 -1.57 -13.07
N ARG A 108 3.40 -0.85 -12.96
CA ARG A 108 4.73 -1.43 -12.92
C ARG A 108 5.19 -1.44 -11.46
N VAL A 109 5.20 -2.61 -10.84
CA VAL A 109 5.58 -2.73 -9.43
C VAL A 109 7.09 -2.58 -9.33
N VAL A 110 7.54 -1.52 -8.67
CA VAL A 110 8.97 -1.19 -8.58
C VAL A 110 9.55 -1.53 -7.22
N ALA A 111 8.72 -1.73 -6.20
CA ALA A 111 9.20 -2.07 -4.86
C ALA A 111 8.08 -2.71 -4.07
N ALA A 112 8.46 -3.49 -3.07
CA ALA A 112 7.52 -4.16 -2.18
C ALA A 112 8.10 -4.16 -0.78
N GLY A 113 7.22 -4.10 0.22
CA GLY A 113 7.67 -4.11 1.61
C GLY A 113 6.61 -4.69 2.53
N ALA A 114 7.05 -5.11 3.71
CA ALA A 114 6.18 -5.66 4.72
C ALA A 114 6.46 -4.97 6.05
N PHE A 115 5.40 -4.65 6.79
CA PHE A 115 5.50 -3.92 8.04
C PHE A 115 4.66 -4.59 9.11
N ILE A 116 5.15 -4.61 10.34
CA ILE A 116 4.42 -5.20 11.47
C ILE A 116 3.44 -4.18 12.01
N ALA A 117 2.19 -4.62 12.17
CA ALA A 117 1.13 -3.79 12.75
C ALA A 117 1.11 -4.00 14.26
N ARG A 118 1.55 -3.02 15.02
CA ARG A 118 1.54 -3.06 16.48
C ARG A 118 1.19 -1.70 17.03
N HIS A 119 0.73 -1.70 18.28
CA HIS A 119 0.43 -0.44 18.95
C HIS A 119 1.65 0.47 18.99
N SER A 120 2.76 -0.10 19.42
CA SER A 120 3.98 0.69 19.55
C SER A 120 4.43 1.23 18.21
N MET A 121 4.15 0.50 17.14
CA MET A 121 4.54 0.95 15.83
C MET A 121 3.74 2.17 15.39
N VAL A 122 2.46 2.19 15.72
CA VAL A 122 1.64 3.34 15.35
C VAL A 122 2.23 4.61 15.90
N THR A 123 2.70 4.57 17.14
CA THR A 123 3.32 5.71 17.76
C THR A 123 4.74 5.93 17.27
N GLY A 124 5.49 4.84 17.21
CA GLY A 124 6.91 4.93 16.92
C GLY A 124 7.22 5.15 15.47
N LEU A 125 6.29 4.85 14.61
CA LEU A 125 6.53 5.01 13.20
C LEU A 125 6.82 6.45 12.84
N ALA A 126 6.33 7.34 13.63
CA ALA A 126 6.64 8.73 13.41
C ALA A 126 8.13 8.93 13.33
N ALA A 127 8.89 8.06 13.96
CA ALA A 127 10.33 8.15 13.92
C ALA A 127 10.93 7.51 12.68
N GLY A 128 10.20 6.73 11.99
CA GLY A 128 10.66 6.15 10.75
C GLY A 128 11.41 4.88 10.87
N ARG A 129 11.48 4.09 11.61
CA ARG A 129 12.21 2.88 11.54
C ARG A 129 11.64 1.72 11.23
N PRO A 130 11.66 1.55 11.19
CA PRO A 130 11.28 0.51 10.95
C PRO A 130 11.64 -0.22 11.08
N ASP A 131 12.10 0.16 11.74
CA ASP A 131 12.11 -0.53 11.94
C ASP A 131 12.13 -1.00 11.92
N ALA A 132 12.62 -0.64 12.18
CA ALA A 132 12.31 -1.10 12.27
C ALA A 132 12.17 -1.70 12.40
N ALA A 133 12.68 -1.67 12.73
CA ALA A 133 12.38 -2.30 12.85
C ALA A 133 12.16 -2.87 12.81
N ASP A 134 12.58 -2.58 13.03
CA ASP A 134 12.19 -3.03 12.94
C ASP A 134 11.91 -3.14 12.48
N ARG A 135 12.24 -2.76 12.64
CA ARG A 135 11.77 -2.83 12.27
C ARG A 135 11.75 -3.01 11.57
N ALA A 136 12.24 -3.06 11.76
CA ALA A 136 11.91 -3.33 11.30
C ALA A 136 11.75 -3.47 11.18
#